data_7f2d31fa9e75bbc1c4c88df1d639113e
#
_entry.id   7f2d31fa9e75bbc1c4c88df1d639113e
#
_cell.length_a   1.000
_cell.length_b   1.000
_cell.length_c   1.000
_cell.angle_alpha   90.00
_cell.angle_beta   90.00
_cell.angle_gamma   90.00
#
_symmetry.space_group_name_H-M   'P 1'
#
loop_
_entity.id
_entity.type
_entity.pdbx_description
1 polymer ?
#
loop_
_entity_poly.entity_id
_entity_poly.type
_entity_poly.pdbx_seq_one_letter_code
_entity_poly.pdbx_strand_id
1 'polypeptide(L)'
;MIRKFAFIMLLSGIPAFARAAPRTMRVDYYHTGNASEERFSLDRVVVEPLEWPGNPARAVDDTGLGKYFFQVANAASGNILYSRGFASVYGEWETTAEAKERLRTFHESLRFPRPETPVRIALKKRDTKNVFREIWTVAVDPKGMFVDDGKPPSPGPLLAIEKHGEPADKVDFLILDLYAGPPRRAERA
;
A
#
# COMPACT_ATOMS: atom_id res chain seq x y z
N MET A 1 -8.25 -9.76 69.77
CA MET A 1 -7.20 -9.11 68.97
C MET A 1 -7.19 -9.75 67.60
N ILE A 2 -7.80 -9.08 66.59
CA ILE A 2 -7.89 -9.59 65.22
C ILE A 2 -6.89 -8.77 64.37
N ARG A 3 -5.82 -9.43 63.94
CA ARG A 3 -4.83 -8.82 63.03
C ARG A 3 -5.38 -8.85 61.60
N LYS A 4 -5.64 -7.67 61.01
CA LYS A 4 -5.96 -7.50 59.61
C LYS A 4 -4.68 -7.57 58.79
N PHE A 5 -4.52 -8.60 57.95
CA PHE A 5 -3.49 -8.67 56.93
C PHE A 5 -3.98 -7.87 55.69
N ALA A 6 -3.30 -6.79 55.37
CA ALA A 6 -3.50 -6.05 54.10
C ALA A 6 -2.68 -6.75 53.03
N PHE A 7 -3.38 -7.29 52.01
CA PHE A 7 -2.76 -7.89 50.82
C PHE A 7 -2.52 -6.77 49.80
N ILE A 8 -1.26 -6.35 49.63
CA ILE A 8 -0.86 -5.35 48.63
C ILE A 8 -0.66 -6.12 47.32
N MET A 9 -1.58 -5.97 46.39
CA MET A 9 -1.49 -6.50 45.01
C MET A 9 -0.59 -5.55 44.21
N LEU A 10 0.66 -5.92 43.99
CA LEU A 10 1.53 -5.23 43.04
C LEU A 10 1.05 -5.56 41.62
N LEU A 11 0.38 -4.60 40.97
CA LEU A 11 0.15 -4.65 39.50
C LEU A 11 1.47 -4.32 38.82
N SER A 12 2.22 -5.35 38.40
CA SER A 12 3.35 -5.19 37.49
C SER A 12 2.79 -4.88 36.08
N GLY A 13 2.73 -3.61 35.74
CA GLY A 13 2.44 -3.17 34.37
C GLY A 13 3.57 -3.67 33.45
N ILE A 14 3.26 -4.63 32.59
CA ILE A 14 4.16 -5.04 31.50
C ILE A 14 4.21 -3.86 30.52
N PRO A 15 5.38 -3.25 30.24
CA PRO A 15 5.46 -2.20 29.24
C PRO A 15 5.05 -2.79 27.89
N ALA A 16 3.96 -2.29 27.31
CA ALA A 16 3.60 -2.58 25.93
C ALA A 16 4.68 -1.95 25.04
N PHE A 17 5.61 -2.77 24.54
CA PHE A 17 6.53 -2.33 23.49
C PHE A 17 5.70 -1.97 22.27
N ALA A 18 5.59 -0.69 21.96
CA ALA A 18 5.02 -0.22 20.71
C ALA A 18 5.87 -0.83 19.57
N ARG A 19 5.28 -1.78 18.84
CA ARG A 19 5.93 -2.36 17.66
C ARG A 19 5.98 -1.25 16.60
N ALA A 20 7.18 -0.98 16.05
CA ALA A 20 7.34 -0.06 14.94
C ALA A 20 6.40 -0.49 13.80
N ALA A 21 5.81 0.48 13.11
CA ALA A 21 4.98 0.20 11.96
C ALA A 21 5.80 -0.53 10.88
N PRO A 22 5.21 -1.48 10.15
CA PRO A 22 5.92 -2.16 9.09
C PRO A 22 6.26 -1.17 7.97
N ARG A 23 7.36 -1.42 7.26
CA ARG A 23 7.68 -0.68 6.03
C ARG A 23 6.66 -0.99 4.94
N THR A 24 6.62 -0.18 3.91
CA THR A 24 5.78 -0.42 2.74
C THR A 24 6.45 -1.43 1.80
N MET A 25 5.70 -2.43 1.38
CA MET A 25 6.05 -3.26 0.22
C MET A 25 5.26 -2.80 -0.99
N ARG A 26 5.96 -2.67 -2.14
CA ARG A 26 5.39 -2.29 -3.42
C ARG A 26 5.68 -3.37 -4.46
N VAL A 27 4.67 -3.76 -5.20
CA VAL A 27 4.78 -4.69 -6.33
C VAL A 27 4.42 -3.93 -7.58
N ASP A 28 5.43 -3.68 -8.41
CA ASP A 28 5.27 -3.00 -9.70
C ASP A 28 5.00 -4.04 -10.78
N TYR A 29 4.07 -3.75 -11.67
CA TYR A 29 3.67 -4.66 -12.74
C TYR A 29 3.27 -3.91 -14.01
N TYR A 30 3.37 -4.59 -15.13
CA TYR A 30 2.83 -4.11 -16.40
C TYR A 30 1.44 -4.67 -16.60
N HIS A 31 0.51 -3.76 -16.92
CA HIS A 31 -0.86 -4.04 -17.27
C HIS A 31 -1.03 -3.73 -18.75
N THR A 32 -1.11 -4.75 -19.58
CA THR A 32 -1.14 -4.65 -21.04
C THR A 32 -2.46 -5.19 -21.56
N GLY A 33 -3.09 -4.47 -22.49
CA GLY A 33 -4.32 -4.96 -23.10
C GLY A 33 -5.04 -3.96 -23.96
N ASN A 34 -6.32 -4.23 -24.21
CA ASN A 34 -7.26 -3.41 -24.96
C ASN A 34 -8.67 -3.48 -24.34
N ALA A 35 -9.73 -3.09 -25.03
CA ALA A 35 -11.10 -3.12 -24.50
C ALA A 35 -11.65 -4.54 -24.24
N SER A 36 -11.00 -5.62 -24.74
CA SER A 36 -11.50 -6.99 -24.68
C SER A 36 -10.59 -7.98 -23.96
N GLU A 37 -9.31 -7.69 -23.86
CA GLU A 37 -8.32 -8.56 -23.20
C GLU A 37 -7.34 -7.76 -22.35
N GLU A 38 -6.88 -8.36 -21.26
CA GLU A 38 -5.86 -7.79 -20.39
C GLU A 38 -4.88 -8.87 -19.93
N ARG A 39 -3.63 -8.48 -19.77
CA ARG A 39 -2.51 -9.34 -19.35
C ARG A 39 -1.65 -8.61 -18.34
N PHE A 40 -1.07 -9.37 -17.44
CA PHE A 40 -0.24 -8.86 -16.34
C PHE A 40 1.12 -9.52 -16.35
N SER A 41 2.16 -8.74 -16.09
CA SER A 41 3.51 -9.26 -15.84
C SER A 41 4.17 -8.51 -14.70
N LEU A 42 4.79 -9.26 -13.78
CA LEU A 42 5.57 -8.69 -12.71
C LEU A 42 6.77 -7.93 -13.29
N ASP A 43 6.99 -6.70 -12.82
CA ASP A 43 8.22 -5.96 -13.08
C ASP A 43 9.20 -6.18 -11.92
N ARG A 44 8.88 -5.69 -10.74
CA ARG A 44 9.75 -5.80 -9.56
C ARG A 44 8.98 -5.74 -8.25
N VAL A 45 9.64 -6.18 -7.18
CA VAL A 45 9.17 -6.06 -5.80
C VAL A 45 10.13 -5.18 -5.04
N VAL A 46 9.62 -4.13 -4.39
CA VAL A 46 10.41 -3.11 -3.69
C VAL A 46 9.95 -2.99 -2.26
N VAL A 47 10.89 -2.89 -1.32
CA VAL A 47 10.63 -2.45 0.05
C VAL A 47 10.97 -0.97 0.14
N GLU A 48 9.95 -0.13 0.23
CA GLU A 48 10.13 1.32 0.35
C GLU A 48 10.76 1.69 1.70
N PRO A 49 11.55 2.79 1.77
CA PRO A 49 12.31 3.12 2.98
C PRO A 49 11.45 3.59 4.16
N LEU A 50 10.25 4.09 3.86
CA LEU A 50 9.35 4.65 4.86
C LEU A 50 8.40 3.60 5.43
N GLU A 51 7.92 3.87 6.63
CA GLU A 51 6.86 3.10 7.26
C GLU A 51 5.57 3.13 6.43
N TRP A 52 4.75 2.09 6.58
CA TRP A 52 3.44 2.02 5.97
C TRP A 52 2.54 3.16 6.52
N PRO A 53 2.06 4.07 5.66
CA PRO A 53 1.27 5.23 6.11
C PRO A 53 -0.21 4.90 6.34
N GLY A 54 -0.68 3.70 5.95
CA GLY A 54 -2.08 3.34 6.05
C GLY A 54 -2.52 2.97 7.47
N ASN A 55 -3.83 2.98 7.70
CA ASN A 55 -4.41 2.62 8.99
C ASN A 55 -4.31 1.10 9.24
N PRO A 56 -3.56 0.64 10.25
CA PRO A 56 -3.41 -0.78 10.54
C PRO A 56 -4.72 -1.45 11.02
N ALA A 57 -5.67 -0.68 11.57
CA ALA A 57 -6.98 -1.19 11.96
C ALA A 57 -7.90 -1.46 10.76
N ARG A 58 -7.52 -0.98 9.56
CA ARG A 58 -8.26 -1.17 8.30
C ARG A 58 -7.40 -1.88 7.26
N ALA A 59 -6.66 -2.89 7.67
CA ALA A 59 -5.82 -3.66 6.76
C ALA A 59 -6.64 -4.45 5.72
N VAL A 60 -7.82 -4.92 6.09
CA VAL A 60 -8.73 -5.63 5.18
C VAL A 60 -9.87 -4.70 4.78
N ASP A 61 -10.02 -4.52 3.47
CA ASP A 61 -11.07 -3.69 2.89
C ASP A 61 -12.38 -4.48 2.78
N ASP A 62 -13.39 -4.01 3.46
CA ASP A 62 -14.75 -4.54 3.47
C ASP A 62 -15.76 -3.69 2.68
N THR A 63 -15.30 -2.58 2.08
CA THR A 63 -16.17 -1.65 1.36
C THR A 63 -16.62 -2.18 0.01
N GLY A 64 -15.85 -3.07 -0.58
CA GLY A 64 -16.11 -3.60 -1.92
C GLY A 64 -16.14 -2.54 -3.01
N LEU A 65 -15.46 -1.41 -2.85
CA LEU A 65 -15.38 -0.33 -3.83
C LEU A 65 -14.30 -0.58 -4.89
N GLY A 66 -14.37 0.18 -6.00
CA GLY A 66 -13.41 0.10 -7.07
C GLY A 66 -13.75 -0.94 -8.16
N LYS A 67 -13.10 -0.79 -9.31
CA LYS A 67 -13.18 -1.71 -10.45
C LYS A 67 -12.28 -2.92 -10.26
N TYR A 68 -11.12 -2.69 -9.64
CA TYR A 68 -10.15 -3.70 -9.26
C TYR A 68 -10.11 -3.87 -7.75
N PHE A 69 -9.61 -5.02 -7.34
CA PHE A 69 -9.43 -5.36 -5.94
C PHE A 69 -8.22 -6.28 -5.81
N PHE A 70 -7.35 -6.05 -4.84
CA PHE A 70 -6.29 -7.00 -4.58
C PHE A 70 -6.30 -7.50 -3.14
N GLN A 71 -5.82 -8.71 -2.97
CA GLN A 71 -5.67 -9.37 -1.68
C GLN A 71 -4.24 -9.89 -1.53
N VAL A 72 -3.67 -9.69 -0.36
CA VAL A 72 -2.40 -10.24 0.07
C VAL A 72 -2.69 -11.29 1.12
N ALA A 73 -2.45 -12.54 0.81
CA ALA A 73 -2.69 -13.67 1.69
C ALA A 73 -1.38 -14.33 2.10
N ASN A 74 -1.29 -14.80 3.33
CA ASN A 74 -0.19 -15.64 3.77
C ASN A 74 -0.14 -16.92 2.89
N ALA A 75 1.00 -17.24 2.32
CA ALA A 75 1.12 -18.33 1.35
C ALA A 75 0.86 -19.73 1.97
N ALA A 76 1.17 -19.91 3.25
CA ALA A 76 1.02 -21.18 3.94
C ALA A 76 -0.40 -21.38 4.52
N SER A 77 -0.97 -20.34 5.16
CA SER A 77 -2.26 -20.45 5.85
C SER A 77 -3.45 -19.98 5.01
N GLY A 78 -3.22 -19.19 3.95
CA GLY A 78 -4.27 -18.56 3.17
C GLY A 78 -4.95 -17.37 3.86
N ASN A 79 -4.56 -17.03 5.09
CA ASN A 79 -5.15 -15.91 5.83
C ASN A 79 -4.88 -14.59 5.10
N ILE A 80 -5.92 -13.76 4.93
CA ILE A 80 -5.79 -12.44 4.32
C ILE A 80 -5.11 -11.50 5.32
N LEU A 81 -3.99 -10.94 4.90
CA LEU A 81 -3.20 -9.96 5.66
C LEU A 81 -3.56 -8.52 5.29
N TYR A 82 -3.89 -8.31 4.03
CA TYR A 82 -4.23 -7.00 3.50
C TYR A 82 -5.14 -7.12 2.27
N SER A 83 -6.02 -6.16 2.08
CA SER A 83 -6.79 -6.04 0.85
C SER A 83 -7.20 -4.59 0.60
N ARG A 84 -7.38 -4.24 -0.70
CA ARG A 84 -7.83 -2.91 -1.11
C ARG A 84 -8.54 -2.95 -2.47
N GLY A 85 -9.69 -2.26 -2.54
CA GLY A 85 -10.31 -1.90 -3.81
C GLY A 85 -9.70 -0.63 -4.39
N PHE A 86 -9.58 -0.57 -5.72
CA PHE A 86 -9.00 0.59 -6.41
C PHE A 86 -9.51 0.73 -7.86
N ALA A 87 -9.28 1.90 -8.44
CA ALA A 87 -9.37 2.14 -9.87
C ALA A 87 -7.95 2.26 -10.44
N SER A 88 -7.75 1.81 -11.69
CA SER A 88 -6.47 1.90 -12.38
C SER A 88 -6.54 2.78 -13.61
N VAL A 89 -5.40 3.31 -14.05
CA VAL A 89 -5.34 4.08 -15.30
C VAL A 89 -5.76 3.24 -16.49
N TYR A 90 -5.33 1.97 -16.55
CA TYR A 90 -5.81 1.03 -17.56
C TYR A 90 -7.34 0.87 -17.49
N GLY A 91 -7.91 0.73 -16.29
CA GLY A 91 -9.35 0.55 -16.10
C GLY A 91 -10.20 1.73 -16.57
N GLU A 92 -9.64 2.94 -16.62
CA GLU A 92 -10.26 4.09 -17.23
C GLU A 92 -10.07 4.09 -18.75
N TRP A 93 -8.85 3.86 -19.21
CA TRP A 93 -8.51 3.86 -20.64
C TRP A 93 -9.24 2.76 -21.42
N GLU A 94 -9.42 1.56 -20.88
CA GLU A 94 -10.09 0.43 -21.59
C GLU A 94 -11.53 0.76 -22.01
N THR A 95 -12.15 1.82 -21.45
CA THR A 95 -13.49 2.27 -21.79
C THR A 95 -13.51 3.23 -22.99
N THR A 96 -12.35 3.67 -23.48
CA THR A 96 -12.22 4.64 -24.56
C THR A 96 -12.38 4.00 -25.94
N ALA A 97 -12.63 4.83 -26.97
CA ALA A 97 -12.65 4.37 -28.35
C ALA A 97 -11.30 3.82 -28.80
N GLU A 98 -10.19 4.44 -28.36
CA GLU A 98 -8.82 3.99 -28.67
C GLU A 98 -8.55 2.56 -28.21
N ALA A 99 -9.06 2.16 -27.05
CA ALA A 99 -8.85 0.82 -26.51
C ALA A 99 -9.50 -0.28 -27.38
N LYS A 100 -10.47 0.05 -28.22
CA LYS A 100 -11.08 -0.90 -29.16
C LYS A 100 -10.17 -1.23 -30.36
N GLU A 101 -9.22 -0.34 -30.64
CA GLU A 101 -8.38 -0.41 -31.84
C GLU A 101 -6.91 -0.71 -31.53
N ARG A 102 -6.46 -0.47 -30.30
CA ARG A 102 -5.04 -0.52 -29.92
C ARG A 102 -4.80 -1.30 -28.65
N LEU A 103 -3.62 -1.90 -28.57
CA LEU A 103 -3.03 -2.41 -27.33
C LEU A 103 -2.20 -1.31 -26.68
N ARG A 104 -2.31 -1.17 -25.37
CA ARG A 104 -1.43 -0.32 -24.55
C ARG A 104 -0.93 -1.06 -23.33
N THR A 105 0.20 -0.60 -22.84
CA THR A 105 0.82 -1.06 -21.59
C THR A 105 0.89 0.11 -20.61
N PHE A 106 0.43 -0.13 -19.40
CA PHE A 106 0.53 0.78 -18.27
C PHE A 106 1.41 0.15 -17.21
N HIS A 107 2.24 0.97 -16.57
CA HIS A 107 3.03 0.55 -15.43
C HIS A 107 2.27 0.96 -14.16
N GLU A 108 1.89 -0.01 -13.37
CA GLU A 108 1.05 0.14 -12.18
C GLU A 108 1.70 -0.50 -10.96
N SER A 109 1.22 -0.17 -9.76
CA SER A 109 1.80 -0.67 -8.52
C SER A 109 0.74 -1.02 -7.49
N LEU A 110 0.96 -2.11 -6.75
CA LEU A 110 0.22 -2.44 -5.54
C LEU A 110 1.10 -2.15 -4.32
N ARG A 111 0.57 -1.44 -3.33
CA ARG A 111 1.28 -1.08 -2.11
C ARG A 111 0.53 -1.60 -0.88
N PHE A 112 1.26 -2.19 0.05
CA PHE A 112 0.71 -2.78 1.27
C PHE A 112 1.79 -2.88 2.36
N PRO A 113 1.41 -3.11 3.64
CA PRO A 113 2.38 -3.33 4.71
C PRO A 113 3.29 -4.52 4.40
N ARG A 114 4.62 -4.36 4.54
CA ARG A 114 5.57 -5.45 4.30
C ARG A 114 5.24 -6.66 5.17
N PRO A 115 4.95 -7.83 4.59
CA PRO A 115 4.71 -9.05 5.34
C PRO A 115 6.04 -9.65 5.86
N GLU A 116 5.97 -10.44 6.91
CA GLU A 116 7.12 -11.14 7.49
C GLU A 116 7.39 -12.50 6.84
N THR A 117 6.40 -13.04 6.16
CA THR A 117 6.38 -14.39 5.57
C THR A 117 5.96 -14.35 4.12
N PRO A 118 6.28 -15.38 3.32
CA PRO A 118 5.82 -15.47 1.93
C PRO A 118 4.31 -15.29 1.79
N VAL A 119 3.93 -14.57 0.74
CA VAL A 119 2.53 -14.23 0.44
C VAL A 119 2.16 -14.56 -0.99
N ARG A 120 0.87 -14.80 -1.20
CA ARG A 120 0.22 -14.81 -2.51
C ARG A 120 -0.58 -13.52 -2.66
N ILE A 121 -0.35 -12.80 -3.72
CA ILE A 121 -1.09 -11.61 -4.08
C ILE A 121 -2.03 -11.98 -5.21
N ALA A 122 -3.32 -11.75 -5.02
CA ALA A 122 -4.36 -11.99 -6.01
C ALA A 122 -4.97 -10.66 -6.45
N LEU A 123 -4.87 -10.36 -7.74
CA LEU A 123 -5.55 -9.24 -8.36
C LEU A 123 -6.88 -9.72 -8.93
N LYS A 124 -7.93 -8.97 -8.68
CA LYS A 124 -9.29 -9.28 -9.10
C LYS A 124 -9.90 -8.10 -9.84
N LYS A 125 -10.79 -8.38 -10.77
CA LYS A 125 -11.59 -7.38 -11.48
C LYS A 125 -13.07 -7.65 -11.25
N ARG A 126 -13.84 -6.60 -11.17
CA ARG A 126 -15.29 -6.67 -11.05
C ARG A 126 -15.92 -7.06 -12.39
N ASP A 127 -16.70 -8.12 -12.39
CA ASP A 127 -17.46 -8.55 -13.57
C ASP A 127 -18.78 -7.79 -13.74
N THR A 128 -19.50 -8.08 -14.81
CA THR A 128 -20.81 -7.47 -15.14
C THR A 128 -21.91 -7.78 -14.12
N LYS A 129 -21.69 -8.78 -13.25
CA LYS A 129 -22.59 -9.14 -12.15
C LYS A 129 -22.17 -8.54 -10.81
N ASN A 130 -21.23 -7.58 -10.84
CA ASN A 130 -20.70 -6.93 -9.65
C ASN A 130 -19.89 -7.87 -8.71
N VAL A 131 -19.36 -8.98 -9.23
CA VAL A 131 -18.56 -9.95 -8.49
C VAL A 131 -17.10 -9.81 -8.85
N PHE A 132 -16.20 -9.78 -7.87
CA PHE A 132 -14.76 -9.79 -8.09
C PHE A 132 -14.28 -11.15 -8.54
N ARG A 133 -13.69 -11.23 -9.75
CA ARG A 133 -13.06 -12.42 -10.32
C ARG A 133 -11.55 -12.25 -10.33
N GLU A 134 -10.84 -13.29 -9.92
CA GLU A 134 -9.39 -13.32 -9.97
C GLU A 134 -8.92 -13.31 -11.43
N ILE A 135 -8.01 -12.40 -11.77
CA ILE A 135 -7.48 -12.20 -13.12
C ILE A 135 -5.96 -12.36 -13.18
N TRP A 136 -5.26 -12.22 -12.06
CA TRP A 136 -3.82 -12.42 -11.97
C TRP A 136 -3.38 -12.75 -10.55
N THR A 137 -2.30 -13.53 -10.42
CA THR A 137 -1.68 -13.82 -9.13
C THR A 137 -0.16 -13.83 -9.23
N VAL A 138 0.48 -13.44 -8.13
CA VAL A 138 1.93 -13.52 -7.98
C VAL A 138 2.27 -13.97 -6.55
N ALA A 139 3.27 -14.85 -6.44
CA ALA A 139 3.86 -15.23 -5.15
C ALA A 139 5.07 -14.32 -4.87
N VAL A 140 5.16 -13.81 -3.65
CA VAL A 140 6.23 -12.94 -3.20
C VAL A 140 6.80 -13.48 -1.89
N ASP A 141 8.10 -13.74 -1.87
CA ASP A 141 8.85 -13.91 -0.63
C ASP A 141 9.46 -12.56 -0.24
N PRO A 142 9.05 -11.94 0.88
CA PRO A 142 9.54 -10.62 1.29
C PRO A 142 11.03 -10.60 1.67
N LYS A 143 11.66 -11.78 1.77
CA LYS A 143 13.09 -11.96 2.04
C LYS A 143 13.84 -12.53 0.83
N GLY A 144 13.15 -12.65 -0.30
CA GLY A 144 13.72 -13.17 -1.55
C GLY A 144 14.82 -12.28 -2.10
N MET A 145 15.77 -12.90 -2.79
CA MET A 145 16.92 -12.20 -3.38
C MET A 145 16.55 -11.20 -4.48
N PHE A 146 15.35 -11.30 -5.04
CA PHE A 146 14.83 -10.39 -6.07
C PHE A 146 13.97 -9.26 -5.51
N VAL A 147 13.92 -9.11 -4.19
CA VAL A 147 13.27 -7.97 -3.56
C VAL A 147 14.27 -6.83 -3.44
N ASP A 148 13.96 -5.71 -4.07
CA ASP A 148 14.77 -4.50 -3.99
C ASP A 148 14.52 -3.81 -2.64
N ASP A 149 15.49 -3.86 -1.75
CA ASP A 149 15.52 -3.17 -0.45
C ASP A 149 16.56 -2.03 -0.45
N GLY A 150 16.88 -1.52 -1.63
CA GLY A 150 17.79 -0.39 -1.80
C GLY A 150 17.25 0.87 -1.11
N LYS A 151 18.17 1.67 -0.55
CA LYS A 151 17.82 3.00 -0.05
C LYS A 151 17.69 3.93 -1.24
N PRO A 152 16.52 4.54 -1.49
CA PRO A 152 16.44 5.59 -2.49
C PRO A 152 17.35 6.75 -2.12
N PRO A 153 17.72 7.59 -3.08
CA PRO A 153 18.41 8.83 -2.79
C PRO A 153 17.61 9.64 -1.75
N SER A 154 18.34 10.33 -0.88
CA SER A 154 17.70 11.17 0.13
C SER A 154 16.75 12.16 -0.56
N PRO A 155 15.50 12.27 -0.10
CA PRO A 155 14.59 13.27 -0.64
C PRO A 155 15.19 14.66 -0.42
N GLY A 156 14.91 15.58 -1.35
CA GLY A 156 15.21 16.99 -1.17
C GLY A 156 14.53 17.56 0.07
N PRO A 157 14.80 18.83 0.42
CA PRO A 157 14.16 19.47 1.56
C PRO A 157 12.64 19.51 1.36
N LEU A 158 11.90 19.01 2.36
CA LEU A 158 10.44 19.09 2.41
C LEU A 158 10.06 20.26 3.31
N LEU A 159 9.21 21.15 2.82
CA LEU A 159 8.60 22.22 3.60
C LEU A 159 7.17 21.79 3.95
N ALA A 160 6.90 21.58 5.23
CA ALA A 160 5.54 21.36 5.69
C ALA A 160 4.76 22.69 5.60
N ILE A 161 3.79 22.75 4.68
CA ILE A 161 2.92 23.92 4.52
C ILE A 161 1.83 23.88 5.58
N GLU A 162 1.25 22.72 5.80
CA GLU A 162 0.16 22.52 6.76
C GLU A 162 0.18 21.08 7.27
N LYS A 163 -0.12 20.86 8.55
CA LYS A 163 -0.21 19.53 9.16
C LYS A 163 -1.44 19.42 10.05
N HIS A 164 -2.38 18.55 9.66
CA HIS A 164 -3.62 18.26 10.40
C HIS A 164 -3.81 16.76 10.62
N GLY A 165 -3.24 16.23 11.70
CA GLY A 165 -3.39 14.83 12.08
C GLY A 165 -2.31 13.91 11.49
N GLU A 166 -2.60 12.63 11.49
CA GLU A 166 -1.65 11.58 11.09
C GLU A 166 -2.01 10.95 9.74
N PRO A 167 -1.01 10.47 8.94
CA PRO A 167 -1.25 9.90 7.62
C PRO A 167 -2.23 8.72 7.60
N ALA A 168 -2.34 7.98 8.71
CA ALA A 168 -3.27 6.86 8.84
C ALA A 168 -4.76 7.27 8.76
N ASP A 169 -5.08 8.53 9.08
CA ASP A 169 -6.44 9.03 9.23
C ASP A 169 -6.77 10.20 8.29
N LYS A 170 -5.77 10.71 7.56
CA LYS A 170 -5.87 11.89 6.71
C LYS A 170 -5.30 11.62 5.33
N VAL A 171 -5.53 12.56 4.44
CA VAL A 171 -4.97 12.55 3.08
C VAL A 171 -3.79 13.51 3.03
N ASP A 172 -2.66 13.03 2.51
CA ASP A 172 -1.48 13.84 2.27
C ASP A 172 -1.51 14.43 0.86
N PHE A 173 -1.18 15.72 0.75
CA PHE A 173 -1.00 16.40 -0.52
C PHE A 173 0.46 16.79 -0.69
N LEU A 174 1.10 16.32 -1.77
CA LEU A 174 2.41 16.76 -2.20
C LEU A 174 2.27 17.77 -3.33
N ILE A 175 2.71 19.00 -3.09
CA ILE A 175 2.76 20.06 -4.12
C ILE A 175 4.18 20.09 -4.67
N LEU A 176 4.32 19.84 -5.98
CA LEU A 176 5.59 19.93 -6.69
C LEU A 176 5.60 21.24 -7.48
N ASP A 177 6.53 22.13 -7.13
CA ASP A 177 6.80 23.35 -7.92
C ASP A 177 7.90 23.04 -8.94
N LEU A 178 7.52 22.99 -10.23
CA LEU A 178 8.43 22.75 -11.35
C LEU A 178 9.19 24.00 -11.78
N TYR A 179 8.84 25.18 -11.23
CA TYR A 179 9.42 26.48 -11.54
C TYR A 179 10.15 27.10 -10.34
N ALA A 180 10.60 26.30 -9.39
CA ALA A 180 11.38 26.78 -8.29
C ALA A 180 12.66 27.46 -8.80
N GLY A 181 12.58 28.76 -9.04
CA GLY A 181 13.75 29.61 -9.12
C GLY A 181 14.54 29.54 -7.81
N PRO A 182 15.75 30.10 -7.74
CA PRO A 182 16.57 30.05 -6.53
C PRO A 182 15.72 30.52 -5.33
N PRO A 183 15.82 29.86 -4.17
CA PRO A 183 14.97 30.15 -3.02
C PRO A 183 15.07 31.64 -2.69
N ARG A 184 13.92 32.34 -2.74
CA ARG A 184 13.84 33.71 -2.23
C ARG A 184 14.19 33.65 -0.75
N ARG A 185 15.25 34.36 -0.36
CA ARG A 185 15.54 34.55 1.07
C ARG A 185 14.27 35.10 1.72
N ALA A 186 13.76 34.36 2.72
CA ALA A 186 12.73 34.90 3.58
C ALA A 186 13.30 36.17 4.24
N GLU A 187 12.83 37.31 3.83
CA GLU A 187 13.09 38.54 4.55
C GLU A 187 12.40 38.39 5.92
N ARG A 188 13.24 38.36 6.95
CA ARG A 188 12.74 38.42 8.33
C ARG A 188 12.16 39.79 8.54
N ALA A 189 10.84 39.87 8.74
CA ALA A 189 10.20 40.99 9.34
C ALA A 189 10.32 40.92 10.87
#